data_9c8201250db82ae55c7218d7e59707ef
#
_entry.id   9c8201250db82ae55c7218d7e59707ef
#
_cell.length_a   1.000
_cell.length_b   1.000
_cell.length_c   1.000
_cell.angle_alpha   90.00
_cell.angle_beta   90.00
_cell.angle_gamma   90.00
#
_symmetry.space_group_name_H-M   'P 1'
#
loop_
_entity.id
_entity.type
_entity.pdbx_description
1 polymer ?
#
loop_
_entity_poly.entity_id
_entity_poly.type
_entity_poly.pdbx_seq_one_letter_code
_entity_poly.pdbx_strand_id
1 'polypeptide(L)'
;MDKNTITGLVLIAILLVGFSFLSRPSKEQLAAQQRYYDSIAQVQQREADLKAKAEAALANDKEEQTADSTALFFNALQGTDSQVTIQNNLAELTVATKGGRISSATLKEYMGQDKKTPVTLFSGNDASMNFLFYNKKETIQTENYYFSVVNRTDSTVTMRLAADSASYIDFKYAMHNDTYLVDFTICLLYTSPSPRDRTRS
;
A
#
# COMPACT_ATOMS: atom_id res chain seq x y z
N MET A 1 64.82 12.26 -27.08
CA MET A 1 64.03 12.69 -25.89
C MET A 1 64.96 13.58 -25.08
N ASP A 2 64.58 14.81 -24.86
CA ASP A 2 65.42 15.77 -24.14
C ASP A 2 65.50 15.44 -22.66
N LYS A 3 66.68 15.61 -22.06
CA LYS A 3 66.92 15.31 -20.64
C LYS A 3 65.89 15.99 -19.71
N ASN A 4 65.40 17.19 -20.12
CA ASN A 4 64.40 17.92 -19.36
C ASN A 4 63.02 17.25 -19.37
N THR A 5 62.61 16.60 -20.48
CA THR A 5 61.36 15.89 -20.64
C THR A 5 61.35 14.62 -19.74
N ILE A 6 62.48 13.91 -19.65
CA ILE A 6 62.63 12.73 -18.83
C ILE A 6 62.57 13.14 -17.35
N THR A 7 63.21 14.24 -16.96
CA THR A 7 63.19 14.74 -15.57
C THR A 7 61.76 15.15 -15.16
N GLY A 8 61.02 15.81 -16.04
CA GLY A 8 59.63 16.20 -15.79
C GLY A 8 58.72 14.97 -15.61
N LEU A 9 58.92 13.94 -16.44
CA LEU A 9 58.11 12.72 -16.38
C LEU A 9 58.38 11.91 -15.10
N VAL A 10 59.64 11.85 -14.69
CA VAL A 10 60.02 11.22 -13.42
C VAL A 10 59.43 11.97 -12.19
N LEU A 11 59.43 13.29 -12.20
CA LEU A 11 58.88 14.13 -11.15
C LEU A 11 57.35 13.95 -11.03
N ILE A 12 56.61 13.84 -12.16
CA ILE A 12 55.19 13.57 -12.18
C ILE A 12 54.92 12.15 -11.65
N ALA A 13 55.73 11.17 -12.04
CA ALA A 13 55.56 9.79 -11.54
C ALA A 13 55.76 9.71 -10.01
N ILE A 14 56.75 10.43 -9.47
CA ILE A 14 56.99 10.48 -8.03
C ILE A 14 55.79 11.14 -7.28
N LEU A 15 55.25 12.23 -7.85
CA LEU A 15 54.08 12.92 -7.30
C LEU A 15 52.85 12.01 -7.28
N LEU A 16 52.60 11.29 -8.38
CA LEU A 16 51.46 10.35 -8.47
C LEU A 16 51.59 9.19 -7.49
N VAL A 17 52.78 8.62 -7.33
CA VAL A 17 53.03 7.55 -6.38
C VAL A 17 52.88 8.08 -4.93
N GLY A 18 53.44 9.27 -4.63
CA GLY A 18 53.30 9.92 -3.34
C GLY A 18 51.86 10.24 -3.01
N PHE A 19 51.09 10.78 -3.93
CA PHE A 19 49.66 11.05 -3.77
C PHE A 19 48.85 9.77 -3.55
N SER A 20 49.15 8.71 -4.31
CA SER A 20 48.50 7.39 -4.17
C SER A 20 48.79 6.77 -2.79
N PHE A 21 49.94 7.03 -2.22
CA PHE A 21 50.29 6.52 -0.88
C PHE A 21 49.62 7.32 0.23
N LEU A 22 49.49 8.65 0.07
CA LEU A 22 48.81 9.52 1.02
C LEU A 22 47.27 9.40 0.96
N SER A 23 46.72 9.08 -0.20
CA SER A 23 45.27 8.94 -0.43
C SER A 23 44.69 7.54 -0.13
N ARG A 24 45.50 6.66 0.47
CA ARG A 24 44.96 5.34 0.91
C ARG A 24 43.97 5.57 2.04
N PRO A 25 42.72 5.11 1.89
CA PRO A 25 41.74 5.25 2.96
C PRO A 25 42.27 4.55 4.23
N SER A 26 42.10 5.18 5.37
CA SER A 26 42.53 4.61 6.66
C SER A 26 41.71 3.32 6.93
N LYS A 27 42.31 2.40 7.69
CA LYS A 27 41.66 1.16 8.11
C LYS A 27 40.34 1.44 8.84
N GLU A 28 40.23 2.56 9.54
CA GLU A 28 39.01 3.00 10.21
C GLU A 28 37.91 3.42 9.22
N GLN A 29 38.24 4.11 8.11
CA GLN A 29 37.30 4.50 7.09
C GLN A 29 36.75 3.27 6.32
N LEU A 30 37.61 2.31 6.01
CA LEU A 30 37.20 1.03 5.43
C LEU A 30 36.29 0.24 6.38
N ALA A 31 36.61 0.18 7.66
CA ALA A 31 35.79 -0.49 8.66
C ALA A 31 34.44 0.22 8.88
N ALA A 32 34.39 1.55 8.86
CA ALA A 32 33.15 2.32 8.93
C ALA A 32 32.27 2.11 7.70
N GLN A 33 32.87 2.06 6.51
CA GLN A 33 32.18 1.81 5.27
C GLN A 33 31.61 0.38 5.22
N GLN A 34 32.37 -0.61 5.67
CA GLN A 34 31.87 -1.99 5.79
C GLN A 34 30.69 -2.10 6.75
N ARG A 35 30.77 -1.49 7.95
CA ARG A 35 29.64 -1.47 8.90
C ARG A 35 28.39 -0.83 8.32
N TYR A 36 28.55 0.22 7.53
CA TYR A 36 27.43 0.88 6.85
C TYR A 36 26.77 -0.04 5.82
N TYR A 37 27.55 -0.71 4.97
CA TYR A 37 27.01 -1.69 4.00
C TYR A 37 26.40 -2.91 4.68
N ASP A 38 27.00 -3.41 5.75
CA ASP A 38 26.46 -4.53 6.53
C ASP A 38 25.12 -4.16 7.19
N SER A 39 24.98 -2.92 7.67
CA SER A 39 23.72 -2.45 8.25
C SER A 39 22.60 -2.33 7.20
N ILE A 40 22.92 -1.82 6.01
CA ILE A 40 21.96 -1.77 4.89
C ILE A 40 21.56 -3.17 4.46
N ALA A 41 22.52 -4.07 4.31
CA ALA A 41 22.25 -5.46 3.94
C ALA A 41 21.35 -6.17 4.97
N GLN A 42 21.59 -5.94 6.27
CA GLN A 42 20.72 -6.47 7.33
C GLN A 42 19.30 -5.90 7.30
N VAL A 43 19.13 -4.60 7.02
CA VAL A 43 17.81 -3.99 6.88
C VAL A 43 17.08 -4.57 5.68
N GLN A 44 17.75 -4.67 4.54
CA GLN A 44 17.16 -5.25 3.32
C GLN A 44 16.79 -6.75 3.52
N GLN A 45 17.62 -7.52 4.21
CA GLN A 45 17.27 -8.90 4.56
C GLN A 45 16.05 -8.98 5.48
N ARG A 46 15.99 -8.12 6.52
CA ARG A 46 14.81 -8.08 7.40
C ARG A 46 13.53 -7.69 6.68
N GLU A 47 13.60 -6.72 5.77
CA GLU A 47 12.46 -6.33 4.93
C GLU A 47 12.04 -7.46 3.99
N ALA A 48 13.00 -8.16 3.38
CA ALA A 48 12.73 -9.32 2.53
C ALA A 48 12.12 -10.49 3.34
N ASP A 49 12.64 -10.76 4.54
CA ASP A 49 12.10 -11.81 5.43
C ASP A 49 10.70 -11.47 5.94
N LEU A 50 10.44 -10.18 6.28
CA LEU A 50 9.12 -9.72 6.67
C LEU A 50 8.13 -9.80 5.51
N LYS A 51 8.57 -9.45 4.30
CA LYS A 51 7.76 -9.55 3.09
C LYS A 51 7.46 -11.01 2.72
N ALA A 52 8.46 -11.89 2.79
CA ALA A 52 8.29 -13.32 2.57
C ALA A 52 7.37 -13.97 3.62
N LYS A 53 7.48 -13.57 4.90
CA LYS A 53 6.57 -14.04 5.97
C LYS A 53 5.15 -13.52 5.76
N ALA A 54 4.99 -12.25 5.34
CA ALA A 54 3.69 -11.69 5.03
C ALA A 54 3.05 -12.39 3.81
N GLU A 55 3.83 -12.65 2.75
CA GLU A 55 3.36 -13.39 1.57
C GLU A 55 3.03 -14.85 1.88
N ALA A 56 3.82 -15.51 2.73
CA ALA A 56 3.55 -16.87 3.18
C ALA A 56 2.30 -16.95 4.07
N ALA A 57 2.08 -15.97 4.95
CA ALA A 57 0.85 -15.86 5.73
C ALA A 57 -0.36 -15.61 4.84
N LEU A 58 -0.23 -14.74 3.82
CA LEU A 58 -1.27 -14.46 2.83
C LEU A 58 -1.58 -15.67 1.94
N ALA A 59 -0.59 -16.51 1.62
CA ALA A 59 -0.76 -17.73 0.83
C ALA A 59 -1.50 -18.81 1.63
N ASN A 60 -1.15 -19.01 2.90
CA ASN A 60 -1.84 -19.95 3.80
C ASN A 60 -3.29 -19.51 4.05
N ASP A 61 -3.56 -18.21 4.26
CA ASP A 61 -4.92 -17.69 4.41
C ASP A 61 -5.77 -17.86 3.14
N LYS A 62 -5.16 -17.84 1.94
CA LYS A 62 -5.89 -18.08 0.68
C LYS A 62 -6.34 -19.54 0.51
N GLU A 63 -5.56 -20.51 1.01
CA GLU A 63 -5.95 -21.92 0.96
C GLU A 63 -7.00 -22.29 2.01
N GLU A 64 -7.01 -21.63 3.19
CA GLU A 64 -8.04 -21.87 4.22
C GLU A 64 -9.37 -21.15 3.93
N GLN A 65 -9.39 -20.05 3.16
CA GLN A 65 -10.62 -19.30 2.86
C GLN A 65 -11.52 -19.94 1.79
N THR A 66 -11.09 -21.00 1.12
CA THR A 66 -11.83 -21.55 -0.03
C THR A 66 -12.93 -22.56 0.30
N ALA A 67 -13.18 -22.90 1.55
CA ALA A 67 -14.06 -24.04 1.84
C ALA A 67 -15.01 -23.94 3.06
N ASP A 68 -14.96 -22.89 3.87
CA ASP A 68 -15.83 -22.86 5.05
C ASP A 68 -17.07 -21.95 4.81
N SER A 69 -18.18 -22.59 4.42
CA SER A 69 -19.48 -21.91 4.28
C SER A 69 -20.01 -21.30 5.59
N THR A 70 -19.30 -21.51 6.70
CA THR A 70 -19.59 -20.92 8.01
C THR A 70 -18.83 -19.62 8.27
N ALA A 71 -17.94 -19.20 7.36
CA ALA A 71 -17.25 -17.93 7.44
C ALA A 71 -18.24 -16.76 7.46
N LEU A 72 -17.98 -15.75 8.29
CA LEU A 72 -18.92 -14.67 8.57
C LEU A 72 -19.36 -13.91 7.29
N PHE A 73 -18.45 -13.71 6.34
CA PHE A 73 -18.69 -12.98 5.09
C PHE A 73 -18.65 -13.88 3.85
N PHE A 74 -18.96 -15.17 3.99
CA PHE A 74 -18.88 -16.15 2.90
C PHE A 74 -19.61 -15.70 1.62
N ASN A 75 -20.82 -15.14 1.76
CA ASN A 75 -21.61 -14.67 0.62
C ASN A 75 -20.94 -13.49 -0.13
N ALA A 76 -20.11 -12.74 0.53
CA ALA A 76 -19.38 -11.60 -0.06
C ALA A 76 -18.06 -12.00 -0.74
N LEU A 77 -17.65 -13.27 -0.69
CA LEU A 77 -16.51 -13.78 -1.48
C LEU A 77 -16.87 -13.91 -2.96
N GLN A 78 -18.17 -14.02 -3.28
CA GLN A 78 -18.65 -14.11 -4.66
C GLN A 78 -19.36 -12.81 -5.04
N GLY A 79 -18.96 -12.23 -6.15
CA GLY A 79 -19.54 -10.99 -6.64
C GLY A 79 -18.94 -10.58 -7.97
N THR A 80 -19.51 -9.52 -8.53
CA THR A 80 -18.99 -8.88 -9.74
C THR A 80 -18.30 -7.60 -9.34
N ASP A 81 -17.04 -7.41 -9.78
CA ASP A 81 -16.37 -6.15 -9.58
C ASP A 81 -17.02 -5.07 -10.43
N SER A 82 -17.54 -4.07 -9.79
CA SER A 82 -18.10 -2.87 -10.41
C SER A 82 -17.45 -1.63 -9.84
N GLN A 83 -17.59 -0.52 -10.53
CA GLN A 83 -16.97 0.74 -10.16
C GLN A 83 -18.03 1.81 -9.92
N VAL A 84 -17.82 2.61 -8.89
CA VAL A 84 -18.67 3.74 -8.55
C VAL A 84 -17.83 4.99 -8.48
N THR A 85 -18.23 6.01 -9.22
CA THR A 85 -17.52 7.29 -9.26
C THR A 85 -18.23 8.30 -8.37
N ILE A 86 -17.44 9.00 -7.57
CA ILE A 86 -17.82 10.21 -6.82
C ILE A 86 -16.91 11.35 -7.23
N GLN A 87 -17.39 12.58 -7.17
CA GLN A 87 -16.64 13.74 -7.64
C GLN A 87 -17.00 15.02 -6.90
N ASN A 88 -16.09 15.97 -6.95
CA ASN A 88 -16.34 17.36 -6.62
C ASN A 88 -15.84 18.27 -7.77
N ASN A 89 -15.73 19.57 -7.53
CA ASN A 89 -15.26 20.53 -8.55
C ASN A 89 -13.81 20.25 -8.99
N LEU A 90 -12.96 19.70 -8.11
CA LEU A 90 -11.52 19.60 -8.29
C LEU A 90 -11.05 18.20 -8.68
N ALA A 91 -11.74 17.16 -8.24
CA ALA A 91 -11.29 15.78 -8.42
C ALA A 91 -12.47 14.81 -8.67
N GLU A 92 -12.10 13.68 -9.26
CA GLU A 92 -12.97 12.53 -9.48
C GLU A 92 -12.29 11.29 -8.90
N LEU A 93 -13.04 10.51 -8.11
CA LEU A 93 -12.58 9.26 -7.50
C LEU A 93 -13.48 8.12 -7.96
N THR A 94 -12.86 7.02 -8.34
CA THR A 94 -13.56 5.77 -8.64
C THR A 94 -13.29 4.76 -7.52
N VAL A 95 -14.35 4.21 -6.96
CA VAL A 95 -14.30 3.18 -5.91
C VAL A 95 -14.73 1.85 -6.50
N ALA A 96 -13.90 0.82 -6.38
CA ALA A 96 -14.21 -0.53 -6.81
C ALA A 96 -14.98 -1.30 -5.74
N THR A 97 -15.95 -2.11 -6.14
CA THR A 97 -16.68 -2.98 -5.21
C THR A 97 -15.80 -4.08 -4.64
N LYS A 98 -14.83 -4.59 -5.43
CA LYS A 98 -13.85 -5.53 -4.91
C LYS A 98 -12.88 -4.82 -3.98
N GLY A 99 -12.87 -5.24 -2.72
CA GLY A 99 -12.06 -4.64 -1.66
C GLY A 99 -12.61 -3.34 -1.11
N GLY A 100 -13.65 -2.76 -1.69
CA GLY A 100 -14.18 -1.45 -1.30
C GLY A 100 -13.18 -0.29 -1.46
N ARG A 101 -12.17 -0.44 -2.33
CA ARG A 101 -11.00 0.42 -2.46
C ARG A 101 -11.17 1.53 -3.49
N ILE A 102 -10.44 2.62 -3.33
CA ILE A 102 -10.31 3.60 -4.40
C ILE A 102 -9.44 2.98 -5.52
N SER A 103 -9.99 2.88 -6.72
CA SER A 103 -9.33 2.30 -7.89
C SER A 103 -8.75 3.34 -8.84
N SER A 104 -9.24 4.59 -8.79
CA SER A 104 -8.72 5.68 -9.60
C SER A 104 -8.93 7.03 -8.94
N ALA A 105 -8.01 7.95 -9.16
CA ALA A 105 -8.12 9.34 -8.73
C ALA A 105 -7.63 10.26 -9.86
N THR A 106 -8.50 11.16 -10.32
CA THR A 106 -8.23 12.11 -11.39
C THR A 106 -8.40 13.54 -10.88
N LEU A 107 -7.44 14.40 -11.16
CA LEU A 107 -7.44 15.82 -10.81
C LEU A 107 -7.95 16.62 -11.99
N LYS A 108 -9.09 17.34 -11.85
CA LYS A 108 -9.76 18.02 -12.96
C LYS A 108 -9.02 19.29 -13.40
N GLU A 109 -8.38 20.00 -12.47
CA GLU A 109 -7.69 21.27 -12.77
C GLU A 109 -6.25 21.09 -13.25
N TYR A 110 -5.66 19.90 -13.06
CA TYR A 110 -4.30 19.62 -13.48
C TYR A 110 -4.31 18.87 -14.81
N MET A 111 -3.65 19.44 -15.79
CA MET A 111 -3.52 18.80 -17.10
C MET A 111 -2.21 18.02 -17.19
N GLY A 112 -2.28 16.87 -17.82
CA GLY A 112 -1.13 16.03 -18.10
C GLY A 112 -0.09 16.69 -19.01
N GLN A 113 0.95 15.97 -19.32
CA GLN A 113 2.05 16.43 -20.15
C GLN A 113 1.59 16.81 -21.58
N ASP A 114 0.49 16.18 -22.03
CA ASP A 114 -0.17 16.48 -23.31
C ASP A 114 -0.99 17.79 -23.29
N LYS A 115 -1.17 18.42 -22.14
CA LYS A 115 -1.98 19.62 -21.88
C LYS A 115 -3.44 19.49 -22.36
N LYS A 116 -3.96 18.28 -22.51
CA LYS A 116 -5.31 18.00 -23.01
C LYS A 116 -6.10 17.11 -22.08
N THR A 117 -5.45 16.15 -21.43
CA THR A 117 -6.10 15.22 -20.52
C THR A 117 -5.83 15.57 -19.06
N PRO A 118 -6.85 15.48 -18.17
CA PRO A 118 -6.64 15.66 -16.73
C PRO A 118 -5.65 14.63 -16.17
N VAL A 119 -4.91 15.02 -15.15
CA VAL A 119 -3.94 14.12 -14.49
C VAL A 119 -4.67 13.06 -13.70
N THR A 120 -4.42 11.81 -14.03
CA THR A 120 -4.81 10.66 -13.21
C THR A 120 -3.62 10.26 -12.35
N LEU A 121 -3.79 10.30 -11.04
CA LEU A 121 -2.73 9.98 -10.07
C LEU A 121 -2.40 8.48 -10.06
N PHE A 122 -3.43 7.67 -10.15
CA PHE A 122 -3.34 6.21 -10.26
C PHE A 122 -4.63 5.66 -10.87
N SER A 123 -4.57 4.46 -11.44
CA SER A 123 -5.73 3.80 -12.02
C SER A 123 -5.63 2.28 -11.91
N GLY A 124 -6.78 1.61 -11.82
CA GLY A 124 -6.86 0.15 -11.81
C GLY A 124 -6.12 -0.51 -10.65
N ASN A 125 -5.02 -1.18 -10.94
CA ASN A 125 -4.22 -1.92 -9.96
C ASN A 125 -2.94 -1.20 -9.52
N ASP A 126 -2.75 0.05 -9.92
CA ASP A 126 -1.56 0.84 -9.56
C ASP A 126 -1.54 1.19 -8.07
N ALA A 127 -2.71 1.17 -7.41
CA ALA A 127 -2.84 1.37 -5.98
C ALA A 127 -3.52 0.17 -5.32
N SER A 128 -3.04 -0.23 -4.16
CA SER A 128 -3.65 -1.27 -3.33
C SER A 128 -4.09 -0.71 -1.98
N MET A 129 -5.25 -1.17 -1.51
CA MET A 129 -5.76 -0.84 -0.18
C MET A 129 -6.40 -2.11 0.39
N ASN A 130 -5.84 -2.62 1.47
CA ASN A 130 -6.33 -3.80 2.15
C ASN A 130 -6.36 -3.57 3.65
N PHE A 131 -7.48 -3.86 4.28
CA PHE A 131 -7.64 -3.82 5.73
C PHE A 131 -7.81 -5.22 6.26
N LEU A 132 -7.15 -5.49 7.39
CA LEU A 132 -7.24 -6.75 8.10
C LEU A 132 -8.09 -6.54 9.35
N PHE A 133 -9.20 -7.23 9.42
CA PHE A 133 -10.04 -7.27 10.61
C PHE A 133 -9.93 -8.65 11.26
N TYR A 134 -9.60 -8.65 12.53
CA TYR A 134 -9.45 -9.88 13.31
C TYR A 134 -10.71 -10.16 14.12
N ASN A 135 -11.32 -11.30 13.84
CA ASN A 135 -12.35 -11.87 14.68
C ASN A 135 -11.76 -13.06 15.45
N LYS A 136 -12.42 -13.51 16.51
CA LYS A 136 -11.97 -14.65 17.33
C LYS A 136 -11.77 -15.95 16.53
N LYS A 137 -12.41 -16.05 15.35
CA LYS A 137 -12.44 -17.27 14.53
C LYS A 137 -11.68 -17.12 13.21
N GLU A 138 -11.57 -15.92 12.67
CA GLU A 138 -11.06 -15.69 11.31
C GLU A 138 -10.42 -14.31 11.15
N THR A 139 -9.57 -14.19 10.17
CA THR A 139 -9.00 -12.92 9.69
C THR A 139 -9.68 -12.51 8.40
N ILE A 140 -10.29 -11.35 8.38
CA ILE A 140 -11.00 -10.81 7.23
C ILE A 140 -10.04 -9.87 6.50
N GLN A 141 -9.68 -10.23 5.27
CA GLN A 141 -8.87 -9.41 4.37
C GLN A 141 -9.81 -8.77 3.36
N THR A 142 -9.99 -7.46 3.41
CA THR A 142 -11.02 -6.77 2.62
C THR A 142 -10.85 -6.91 1.11
N GLU A 143 -9.62 -7.05 0.62
CA GLU A 143 -9.33 -7.22 -0.81
C GLU A 143 -9.96 -8.47 -1.44
N ASN A 144 -10.30 -9.48 -0.63
CA ASN A 144 -10.88 -10.74 -1.10
C ASN A 144 -12.41 -10.67 -1.26
N TYR A 145 -13.05 -9.65 -0.69
CA TYR A 145 -14.50 -9.56 -0.59
C TYR A 145 -15.09 -8.50 -1.53
N TYR A 146 -16.33 -8.71 -1.92
CA TYR A 146 -17.10 -7.77 -2.71
C TYR A 146 -18.05 -6.99 -1.83
N PHE A 147 -17.90 -5.68 -1.87
CA PHE A 147 -18.75 -4.72 -1.17
C PHE A 147 -19.96 -4.35 -2.01
N SER A 148 -21.07 -4.10 -1.37
CA SER A 148 -22.27 -3.54 -2.00
C SER A 148 -22.36 -2.03 -1.75
N VAL A 149 -22.91 -1.29 -2.70
CA VAL A 149 -23.19 0.14 -2.54
C VAL A 149 -24.51 0.30 -1.81
N VAL A 150 -24.49 0.87 -0.61
CA VAL A 150 -25.71 1.11 0.20
C VAL A 150 -26.21 2.53 0.13
N ASN A 151 -25.31 3.49 -0.08
CA ASN A 151 -25.67 4.89 -0.27
C ASN A 151 -24.68 5.56 -1.21
N ARG A 152 -25.18 6.42 -2.10
CA ARG A 152 -24.38 7.18 -3.04
C ARG A 152 -25.00 8.55 -3.30
N THR A 153 -24.14 9.56 -3.31
CA THR A 153 -24.41 10.90 -3.83
C THR A 153 -23.33 11.26 -4.85
N ASP A 154 -23.34 12.45 -5.39
CA ASP A 154 -22.29 12.90 -6.31
C ASP A 154 -20.92 12.95 -5.64
N SER A 155 -20.85 13.30 -4.37
CA SER A 155 -19.60 13.47 -3.62
C SER A 155 -19.37 12.43 -2.51
N THR A 156 -20.31 11.52 -2.26
CA THR A 156 -20.18 10.52 -1.19
C THR A 156 -20.59 9.13 -1.66
N VAL A 157 -19.95 8.12 -1.10
CA VAL A 157 -20.36 6.73 -1.29
C VAL A 157 -20.14 5.93 -0.01
N THR A 158 -21.08 5.05 0.30
CA THR A 158 -20.95 4.05 1.37
C THR A 158 -20.95 2.66 0.76
N MET A 159 -19.84 1.98 0.95
CA MET A 159 -19.61 0.60 0.52
C MET A 159 -19.77 -0.31 1.73
N ARG A 160 -20.59 -1.34 1.63
CA ARG A 160 -20.89 -2.28 2.73
C ARG A 160 -20.41 -3.68 2.43
N LEU A 161 -19.64 -4.24 3.33
CA LEU A 161 -19.37 -5.66 3.44
C LEU A 161 -20.33 -6.23 4.50
N ALA A 162 -21.35 -6.96 4.08
CA ALA A 162 -22.37 -7.48 4.98
C ALA A 162 -22.20 -8.99 5.15
N ALA A 163 -22.23 -9.45 6.41
CA ALA A 163 -22.47 -10.85 6.75
C ALA A 163 -23.98 -11.12 6.84
N ASP A 164 -24.67 -10.24 7.52
CA ASP A 164 -26.14 -10.21 7.71
C ASP A 164 -26.60 -8.76 7.93
N SER A 165 -27.88 -8.57 8.27
CA SER A 165 -28.45 -7.24 8.53
C SER A 165 -27.91 -6.57 9.80
N ALA A 166 -27.33 -7.33 10.73
CA ALA A 166 -26.85 -6.88 12.03
C ALA A 166 -25.33 -6.87 12.17
N SER A 167 -24.63 -7.46 11.18
CA SER A 167 -23.17 -7.58 11.19
C SER A 167 -22.61 -7.15 9.85
N TYR A 168 -21.95 -5.99 9.81
CA TYR A 168 -21.40 -5.43 8.59
C TYR A 168 -20.23 -4.48 8.86
N ILE A 169 -19.48 -4.22 7.81
CA ILE A 169 -18.39 -3.24 7.77
C ILE A 169 -18.75 -2.23 6.68
N ASP A 170 -18.84 -0.95 7.03
CA ASP A 170 -19.07 0.13 6.09
C ASP A 170 -17.78 0.93 5.85
N PHE A 171 -17.45 1.13 4.59
CA PHE A 171 -16.45 2.07 4.13
C PHE A 171 -17.16 3.27 3.54
N LYS A 172 -17.00 4.44 4.19
CA LYS A 172 -17.63 5.69 3.78
C LYS A 172 -16.55 6.62 3.22
N TYR A 173 -16.76 7.06 2.00
CA TYR A 173 -15.94 8.04 1.32
C TYR A 173 -16.76 9.31 1.14
N ALA A 174 -16.19 10.45 1.48
CA ALA A 174 -16.83 11.75 1.29
C ALA A 174 -15.80 12.76 0.76
N MET A 175 -16.13 13.41 -0.33
CA MET A 175 -15.37 14.50 -0.92
C MET A 175 -16.05 15.83 -0.53
N HIS A 176 -15.26 16.76 -0.02
CA HIS A 176 -15.73 18.11 0.27
C HIS A 176 -15.59 19.00 -0.96
N ASN A 177 -16.51 19.95 -1.10
CA ASN A 177 -16.42 20.96 -2.17
C ASN A 177 -15.15 21.78 -2.01
N ASP A 178 -14.54 22.15 -3.13
CA ASP A 178 -13.39 23.05 -3.23
C ASP A 178 -12.14 22.61 -2.46
N THR A 179 -11.99 21.29 -2.20
CA THR A 179 -10.80 20.70 -1.62
C THR A 179 -10.45 19.36 -2.28
N TYR A 180 -9.17 18.96 -2.19
CA TYR A 180 -8.69 17.63 -2.60
C TYR A 180 -8.76 16.63 -1.44
N LEU A 181 -9.31 17.02 -0.29
CA LEU A 181 -9.44 16.13 0.87
C LEU A 181 -10.58 15.15 0.66
N VAL A 182 -10.32 13.92 1.03
CA VAL A 182 -11.29 12.81 1.02
C VAL A 182 -11.36 12.26 2.43
N ASP A 183 -12.52 12.36 3.05
CA ASP A 183 -12.78 11.71 4.31
C ASP A 183 -13.05 10.24 4.07
N PHE A 184 -12.30 9.40 4.75
CA PHE A 184 -12.51 7.98 4.77
C PHE A 184 -12.84 7.52 6.19
N THR A 185 -14.00 6.91 6.34
CA THR A 185 -14.49 6.42 7.65
C THR A 185 -14.85 4.94 7.55
N ILE A 186 -14.35 4.15 8.50
CA ILE A 186 -14.71 2.75 8.66
C ILE A 186 -15.68 2.65 9.83
N CYS A 187 -16.88 2.10 9.58
CA CYS A 187 -17.86 1.80 10.61
C CYS A 187 -18.02 0.28 10.71
N LEU A 188 -17.78 -0.24 11.89
CA LEU A 188 -17.95 -1.66 12.21
C LEU A 188 -19.22 -1.81 13.03
N LEU A 189 -20.20 -2.55 12.53
CA LEU A 189 -21.30 -3.06 13.32
C LEU A 189 -21.17 -4.56 13.43
N TYR A 190 -20.89 -5.04 14.63
CA TYR A 190 -20.80 -6.45 14.94
C TYR A 190 -21.56 -6.72 16.23
N THR A 191 -22.71 -7.35 16.11
CA THR A 191 -23.48 -7.80 17.28
C THR A 191 -22.98 -9.16 17.71
N SER A 192 -22.01 -9.17 18.62
CA SER A 192 -21.71 -10.39 19.38
C SER A 192 -22.86 -10.58 20.40
N PRO A 193 -23.51 -11.75 20.46
CA PRO A 193 -24.49 -11.99 21.52
C PRO A 193 -23.81 -11.76 22.86
N SER A 194 -24.41 -10.86 23.65
CA SER A 194 -23.88 -10.50 24.97
C SER A 194 -23.83 -11.79 25.84
N PRO A 195 -22.77 -11.99 26.64
CA PRO A 195 -22.72 -13.09 27.60
C PRO A 195 -23.92 -13.15 28.56
N ARG A 196 -24.63 -12.01 28.70
CA ARG A 196 -25.84 -11.93 29.56
C ARG A 196 -27.10 -12.57 28.96
N ASP A 197 -27.15 -12.74 27.62
CA ASP A 197 -28.31 -13.37 26.96
C ASP A 197 -28.30 -14.90 27.08
N ARG A 198 -27.20 -15.50 27.52
CA ARG A 198 -27.05 -16.93 27.72
C ARG A 198 -27.64 -17.44 29.05
N THR A 199 -28.09 -16.56 29.93
CA THR A 199 -28.58 -16.92 31.29
C THR A 199 -30.10 -16.84 31.46
N ARG A 200 -30.87 -16.73 30.35
CA ARG A 200 -32.32 -16.78 30.37
C ARG A 200 -32.83 -17.92 29.47
N SER A 201 -32.61 -19.14 29.90
CA SER A 201 -33.32 -20.34 29.46
C SER A 201 -33.58 -21.20 30.67
#